data_41270e0d08a6313d437a71b48449e3f0
#
_entry.id   41270e0d08a6313d437a71b48449e3f0
#
_cell.length_a   1.000
_cell.length_b   1.000
_cell.length_c   1.000
_cell.angle_alpha   90.00
_cell.angle_beta   90.00
_cell.angle_gamma   90.00
#
_symmetry.space_group_name_H-M   'P 1'
#
loop_
_entity.id
_entity.type
_entity.pdbx_description
1 polymer ?
#
loop_
_entity_poly.entity_id
_entity_poly.type
_entity_poly.pdbx_seq_one_letter_code
_entity_poly.pdbx_strand_id
1 'polypeptide(L)'
;MERDEQIYQLSTLVAGRFSLQEALDRLAEAAVKITETTACSIRLLDEDAGELKMRSTYGLSEEYRNKGEVSKNDTVIKAAFAGQAVVLDDMRVDDRVKYKEASIKEGLISQLTVAMLFREKAIGVLRLYSPEPRRFDEDAIQLARAVASQCAVAITNARLYAEAIEGARVAEQMRVAGIIQRRMIPQRAPSMPGLDIAATYIPCFDLGGDFYDFFKIAENRLVVVIGDVMGKGIPAALMMSCLRGAVRAYADSARSSRAAHKAHQAPGNDKTLVGKAIGKLNKMVCGECRDGEFITLFYTVIDTEKRTITYCSCGHEPTALIRAGQITDLHKGGLVLGVDPEAEYEIGTIELKDNDCVLFYTDGLIDAANFAGDFWGRQRLLETAKGFAEDSAEHVVKNILRYRRRFVGLASQIDDTSIVVVKAGAKAAANP
;
A
#
# COMPACT_ATOMS: atom_id res chain seq x y z
N MET A 1 -0.40 52.20 7.68
CA MET A 1 0.61 52.04 6.59
C MET A 1 1.85 51.31 7.09
N GLU A 2 2.55 51.83 8.11
CA GLU A 2 3.78 51.18 8.64
C GLU A 2 3.56 49.76 9.19
N ARG A 3 2.44 49.53 9.84
CA ARG A 3 2.05 48.24 10.46
C ARG A 3 1.68 47.16 9.42
N ASP A 4 0.97 47.52 8.38
CA ASP A 4 0.57 46.62 7.30
C ASP A 4 1.79 46.20 6.48
N GLU A 5 2.74 47.07 6.30
CA GLU A 5 4.04 46.82 5.68
C GLU A 5 4.87 45.81 6.49
N GLN A 6 4.90 45.92 7.83
CA GLN A 6 5.57 44.98 8.72
C GLN A 6 4.96 43.59 8.68
N ILE A 7 3.63 43.49 8.68
CA ILE A 7 2.92 42.21 8.55
C ILE A 7 3.15 41.60 7.15
N TYR A 8 3.17 42.40 6.11
CA TYR A 8 3.48 41.94 4.74
C TYR A 8 4.90 41.39 4.65
N GLN A 9 5.88 42.07 5.22
CA GLN A 9 7.26 41.59 5.27
C GLN A 9 7.40 40.27 6.01
N LEU A 10 6.66 40.05 7.12
CA LEU A 10 6.61 38.76 7.81
C LEU A 10 6.08 37.62 6.91
N SER A 11 5.07 37.89 6.10
CA SER A 11 4.50 36.89 5.18
C SER A 11 5.49 36.50 4.07
N THR A 12 6.32 37.43 3.60
CA THR A 12 7.33 37.15 2.57
C THR A 12 8.51 36.32 3.12
N LEU A 13 8.82 36.42 4.41
CA LEU A 13 9.83 35.57 5.06
C LEU A 13 9.44 34.08 5.08
N VAL A 14 8.14 33.78 5.13
CA VAL A 14 7.64 32.39 5.14
C VAL A 14 7.50 31.84 3.71
N ALA A 15 7.29 32.70 2.71
CA ALA A 15 7.11 32.31 1.31
C ALA A 15 8.45 32.07 0.56
N GLY A 16 9.58 32.40 1.16
CA GLY A 16 10.93 32.26 0.55
C GLY A 16 11.42 30.80 0.51
N ARG A 17 12.50 30.56 -0.26
CA ARG A 17 13.18 29.24 -0.33
C ARG A 17 14.15 29.05 0.86
N PHE A 18 13.64 29.20 2.08
CA PHE A 18 14.42 29.03 3.30
C PHE A 18 14.12 27.66 3.91
N SER A 19 15.11 27.10 4.63
CA SER A 19 14.83 25.97 5.51
C SER A 19 13.88 26.40 6.64
N LEU A 20 13.17 25.45 7.24
CA LEU A 20 12.30 25.78 8.39
C LEU A 20 13.08 26.49 9.50
N GLN A 21 14.32 26.05 9.79
CA GLN A 21 15.14 26.66 10.82
C GLN A 21 15.47 28.11 10.50
N GLU A 22 15.92 28.42 9.28
CA GLU A 22 16.20 29.80 8.86
C GLU A 22 14.96 30.69 8.91
N ALA A 23 13.79 30.17 8.52
CA ALA A 23 12.53 30.90 8.60
C ALA A 23 12.18 31.26 10.06
N LEU A 24 12.29 30.28 10.98
CA LEU A 24 12.02 30.51 12.40
C LEU A 24 13.01 31.47 13.04
N ASP A 25 14.30 31.38 12.69
CA ASP A 25 15.33 32.27 13.22
C ASP A 25 15.08 33.72 12.77
N ARG A 26 14.73 33.94 11.50
CA ARG A 26 14.33 35.27 10.97
C ARG A 26 13.04 35.79 11.60
N LEU A 27 12.06 34.93 11.84
CA LEU A 27 10.82 35.31 12.51
C LEU A 27 11.07 35.67 13.98
N ALA A 28 11.95 34.95 14.68
CA ALA A 28 12.35 35.29 16.04
C ALA A 28 13.06 36.66 16.11
N GLU A 29 13.98 36.93 15.18
CA GLU A 29 14.65 38.22 15.06
C GLU A 29 13.67 39.36 14.72
N ALA A 30 12.79 39.13 13.74
CA ALA A 30 11.77 40.09 13.33
C ALA A 30 10.80 40.40 14.49
N ALA A 31 10.39 39.39 15.25
CA ALA A 31 9.54 39.57 16.42
C ALA A 31 10.14 40.55 17.42
N VAL A 32 11.43 40.39 17.74
CA VAL A 32 12.15 41.27 18.66
C VAL A 32 12.19 42.70 18.15
N LYS A 33 12.54 42.89 16.86
CA LYS A 33 12.64 44.23 16.24
C LYS A 33 11.30 44.97 16.18
N ILE A 34 10.23 44.25 15.79
CA ILE A 34 8.91 44.86 15.59
C ILE A 34 8.21 45.16 16.94
N THR A 35 8.46 44.36 17.96
CA THR A 35 7.84 44.56 19.28
C THR A 35 8.73 45.35 20.24
N GLU A 36 9.89 45.83 19.78
CA GLU A 36 10.88 46.57 20.55
C GLU A 36 11.23 45.83 21.88
N THR A 37 11.39 44.53 21.79
CA THR A 37 11.83 43.65 22.89
C THR A 37 13.30 43.28 22.72
N THR A 38 13.91 42.59 23.68
CA THR A 38 15.34 42.24 23.63
C THR A 38 15.59 40.80 23.27
N ALA A 39 14.61 39.93 23.51
CA ALA A 39 14.78 38.52 23.23
C ALA A 39 13.44 37.84 22.86
N CYS A 40 13.55 36.74 22.08
CA CYS A 40 12.45 35.90 21.68
C CYS A 40 12.79 34.43 21.83
N SER A 41 11.77 33.58 22.10
CA SER A 41 11.88 32.14 21.98
C SER A 41 10.64 31.55 21.31
N ILE A 42 10.87 30.62 20.37
CA ILE A 42 9.85 29.82 19.70
C ILE A 42 9.98 28.39 20.20
N ARG A 43 8.90 27.86 20.79
CA ARG A 43 8.86 26.49 21.30
C ARG A 43 7.70 25.71 20.70
N LEU A 44 7.95 24.47 20.26
CA LEU A 44 6.93 23.57 19.74
C LEU A 44 6.54 22.53 20.78
N LEU A 45 5.25 22.22 20.81
CA LEU A 45 4.71 21.14 21.61
C LEU A 45 5.15 19.78 21.03
N ASP A 46 5.80 19.00 21.85
CA ASP A 46 5.98 17.56 21.69
C ASP A 46 4.76 16.90 22.37
N GLU A 47 3.82 16.40 21.57
CA GLU A 47 2.54 15.87 22.09
C GLU A 47 2.76 14.62 22.94
N ASP A 48 3.71 13.76 22.57
CA ASP A 48 4.00 12.49 23.27
C ASP A 48 4.63 12.75 24.65
N ALA A 49 5.60 13.66 24.71
CA ALA A 49 6.24 14.05 25.98
C ALA A 49 5.40 15.04 26.80
N GLY A 50 4.49 15.78 26.17
CA GLY A 50 3.74 16.86 26.81
C GLY A 50 4.61 18.09 27.14
N GLU A 51 5.71 18.27 26.45
CA GLU A 51 6.73 19.30 26.66
C GLU A 51 6.86 20.23 25.47
N LEU A 52 7.33 21.46 25.74
CA LEU A 52 7.61 22.44 24.70
C LEU A 52 9.11 22.49 24.40
N LYS A 53 9.51 21.88 23.30
CA LYS A 53 10.89 21.84 22.82
C LYS A 53 11.27 23.19 22.15
N MET A 54 12.45 23.72 22.49
CA MET A 54 13.00 24.91 21.86
C MET A 54 13.29 24.66 20.38
N ARG A 55 12.87 25.54 19.49
CA ARG A 55 13.14 25.47 18.05
C ARG A 55 13.94 26.63 17.53
N SER A 56 13.67 27.83 18.00
CA SER A 56 14.43 29.02 17.64
C SER A 56 14.47 30.02 18.78
N THR A 57 15.51 30.84 18.82
CA THR A 57 15.68 31.92 19.81
C THR A 57 16.41 33.09 19.16
N TYR A 58 16.14 34.26 19.66
CA TYR A 58 16.93 35.47 19.40
C TYR A 58 17.20 36.22 20.69
N GLY A 59 18.43 36.69 20.91
CA GLY A 59 18.79 37.48 22.09
C GLY A 59 18.88 36.70 23.42
N LEU A 60 18.90 35.34 23.39
CA LEU A 60 19.00 34.48 24.59
C LEU A 60 20.33 33.74 24.61
N SER A 61 21.00 33.71 25.81
CA SER A 61 22.23 32.94 26.04
C SER A 61 21.97 31.42 25.92
N GLU A 62 23.05 30.68 25.71
CA GLU A 62 22.99 29.19 25.70
C GLU A 62 22.59 28.65 27.08
N GLU A 63 23.04 29.25 28.14
CA GLU A 63 22.70 28.88 29.52
C GLU A 63 21.19 29.00 29.75
N TYR A 64 20.58 30.13 29.35
CA TYR A 64 19.11 30.32 29.48
C TYR A 64 18.29 29.38 28.58
N ARG A 65 18.80 29.05 27.40
CA ARG A 65 18.17 28.07 26.54
C ARG A 65 18.05 26.69 27.19
N ASN A 66 19.05 26.31 27.98
CA ASN A 66 19.17 25.01 28.66
C ASN A 66 18.67 25.01 30.11
N LYS A 67 17.92 26.05 30.55
CA LYS A 67 17.47 26.24 31.95
C LYS A 67 16.53 25.16 32.49
N GLY A 68 16.01 24.29 31.63
CA GLY A 68 15.11 23.19 32.00
C GLY A 68 13.86 23.06 31.11
N GLU A 69 13.04 22.10 31.45
CA GLU A 69 11.85 21.70 30.68
C GLU A 69 10.68 22.68 30.88
N VAL A 70 9.94 22.94 29.81
CA VAL A 70 8.70 23.72 29.81
C VAL A 70 7.55 22.77 29.45
N SER A 71 6.68 22.54 30.45
CA SER A 71 5.55 21.62 30.28
C SER A 71 4.33 22.33 29.72
N LYS A 72 3.51 21.59 28.94
CA LYS A 72 2.17 22.06 28.54
C LYS A 72 1.25 22.34 29.74
N ASN A 73 1.58 21.78 30.90
CA ASN A 73 0.83 21.93 32.13
C ASN A 73 1.21 23.17 32.95
N ASP A 74 2.30 23.86 32.58
CA ASP A 74 2.69 25.12 33.23
C ASP A 74 1.57 26.17 33.08
N THR A 75 1.28 26.93 34.16
CA THR A 75 0.15 27.85 34.23
C THR A 75 0.12 28.85 33.06
N VAL A 76 1.29 29.42 32.72
CA VAL A 76 1.45 30.38 31.61
C VAL A 76 1.14 29.69 30.27
N ILE A 77 1.55 28.45 30.08
CA ILE A 77 1.35 27.69 28.84
C ILE A 77 -0.12 27.31 28.68
N LYS A 78 -0.77 26.81 29.76
CA LYS A 78 -2.20 26.48 29.73
C LYS A 78 -3.07 27.68 29.35
N ALA A 79 -2.78 28.86 29.95
CA ALA A 79 -3.52 30.07 29.62
C ALA A 79 -3.28 30.51 28.17
N ALA A 80 -2.02 30.43 27.68
CA ALA A 80 -1.71 30.73 26.28
C ALA A 80 -2.44 29.77 25.33
N PHE A 81 -2.46 28.46 25.62
CA PHE A 81 -3.17 27.47 24.81
C PHE A 81 -4.69 27.63 24.83
N ALA A 82 -5.24 28.25 25.87
CA ALA A 82 -6.63 28.69 25.92
C ALA A 82 -6.90 29.97 25.10
N GLY A 83 -5.93 30.45 24.32
CA GLY A 83 -6.06 31.64 23.46
C GLY A 83 -5.74 32.96 24.12
N GLN A 84 -5.32 32.96 25.39
CA GLN A 84 -4.97 34.19 26.12
C GLN A 84 -3.54 34.65 25.76
N ALA A 85 -3.35 35.96 25.60
CA ALA A 85 -2.02 36.54 25.64
C ALA A 85 -1.61 36.69 27.13
N VAL A 86 -0.59 35.97 27.54
CA VAL A 86 -0.16 35.98 28.95
C VAL A 86 1.00 36.97 29.12
N VAL A 87 0.74 38.04 29.82
CA VAL A 87 1.73 39.05 30.17
C VAL A 87 2.22 38.82 31.60
N LEU A 88 3.52 38.84 31.81
CA LEU A 88 4.20 38.89 33.11
C LEU A 88 4.95 40.24 33.19
N ASP A 89 4.40 41.17 33.92
CA ASP A 89 4.95 42.54 34.01
C ASP A 89 6.31 42.57 34.70
N ASP A 90 6.49 41.71 35.73
CA ASP A 90 7.77 41.52 36.43
C ASP A 90 7.94 40.07 36.83
N MET A 91 8.81 39.36 36.12
CA MET A 91 9.12 37.94 36.34
C MET A 91 9.84 37.64 37.65
N ARG A 92 10.44 38.66 38.30
CA ARG A 92 11.17 38.52 39.56
C ARG A 92 10.23 38.24 40.73
N VAL A 93 9.00 38.74 40.64
CA VAL A 93 7.99 38.63 41.70
C VAL A 93 6.80 37.76 41.35
N ASP A 94 6.57 37.47 40.07
CA ASP A 94 5.43 36.68 39.60
C ASP A 94 5.61 35.17 39.91
N ASP A 95 4.67 34.57 40.64
CA ASP A 95 4.74 33.15 41.03
C ASP A 95 4.48 32.15 39.92
N ARG A 96 4.01 32.60 38.76
CA ARG A 96 3.82 31.78 37.55
C ARG A 96 5.15 31.46 36.86
N VAL A 97 6.24 32.12 37.24
CA VAL A 97 7.57 31.93 36.64
C VAL A 97 8.31 30.76 37.30
N LYS A 98 8.48 29.69 36.54
CA LYS A 98 9.16 28.44 37.00
C LYS A 98 10.66 28.60 37.24
N TYR A 99 11.34 29.39 36.41
CA TYR A 99 12.80 29.54 36.42
C TYR A 99 13.19 31.01 36.72
N LYS A 100 12.80 31.53 37.92
CA LYS A 100 13.03 32.93 38.32
C LYS A 100 14.53 33.30 38.32
N GLU A 101 15.35 32.48 38.94
CA GLU A 101 16.79 32.71 39.04
C GLU A 101 17.47 32.79 37.68
N ALA A 102 17.15 31.88 36.77
CA ALA A 102 17.67 31.90 35.42
C ALA A 102 17.24 33.15 34.66
N SER A 103 15.99 33.61 34.84
CA SER A 103 15.49 34.82 34.21
C SER A 103 16.19 36.08 34.73
N ILE A 104 16.42 36.15 36.05
CA ILE A 104 17.19 37.27 36.69
C ILE A 104 18.63 37.29 36.18
N LYS A 105 19.30 36.15 36.13
CA LYS A 105 20.66 36.03 35.61
C LYS A 105 20.81 36.45 34.18
N GLU A 106 19.80 36.13 33.33
CA GLU A 106 19.70 36.51 31.91
C GLU A 106 19.33 38.00 31.71
N GLY A 107 18.94 38.69 32.80
CA GLY A 107 18.50 40.10 32.73
C GLY A 107 17.10 40.28 32.15
N LEU A 108 16.24 39.27 32.18
CA LEU A 108 14.89 39.32 31.69
C LEU A 108 13.91 39.63 32.81
N ILE A 109 13.15 40.72 32.66
CA ILE A 109 12.25 41.22 33.72
C ILE A 109 10.80 41.03 33.35
N SER A 110 10.38 41.30 32.10
CA SER A 110 9.01 41.10 31.67
C SER A 110 8.89 40.11 30.49
N GLN A 111 7.74 39.47 30.38
CA GLN A 111 7.50 38.45 29.34
C GLN A 111 6.08 38.55 28.77
N LEU A 112 5.95 38.42 27.45
CA LEU A 112 4.71 38.14 26.76
C LEU A 112 4.77 36.72 26.19
N THR A 113 3.71 35.90 26.42
CA THR A 113 3.56 34.57 25.83
C THR A 113 2.26 34.55 25.03
N VAL A 114 2.34 34.14 23.75
CA VAL A 114 1.21 33.88 22.86
C VAL A 114 1.30 32.48 22.27
N ALA A 115 0.16 31.83 22.07
CA ALA A 115 0.11 30.54 21.39
C ALA A 115 0.35 30.71 19.88
N MET A 116 1.01 29.71 19.29
CA MET A 116 1.04 29.48 17.85
C MET A 116 -0.10 28.53 17.52
N LEU A 117 -1.13 29.03 16.84
CA LEU A 117 -2.33 28.28 16.51
C LEU A 117 -2.36 27.86 15.05
N PHE A 118 -2.69 26.60 14.79
CA PHE A 118 -3.05 26.11 13.48
C PHE A 118 -4.41 25.43 13.53
N ARG A 119 -5.40 25.94 12.77
CA ARG A 119 -6.81 25.47 12.81
C ARG A 119 -7.33 25.32 14.24
N GLU A 120 -7.19 26.37 15.04
CA GLU A 120 -7.59 26.46 16.45
C GLU A 120 -6.83 25.53 17.42
N LYS A 121 -5.94 24.67 16.94
CA LYS A 121 -5.08 23.82 17.78
C LYS A 121 -3.75 24.54 18.06
N ALA A 122 -3.38 24.61 19.34
CA ALA A 122 -2.08 25.15 19.74
C ALA A 122 -0.97 24.13 19.44
N ILE A 123 0.01 24.54 18.61
CA ILE A 123 1.15 23.72 18.23
C ILE A 123 2.44 24.13 18.96
N GLY A 124 2.40 25.24 19.69
CA GLY A 124 3.52 25.78 20.44
C GLY A 124 3.28 27.18 20.95
N VAL A 125 4.33 27.83 21.40
CA VAL A 125 4.29 29.22 21.91
C VAL A 125 5.43 30.07 21.35
N LEU A 126 5.12 31.34 21.17
CA LEU A 126 6.08 32.43 20.99
C LEU A 126 6.18 33.19 22.32
N ARG A 127 7.40 33.44 22.81
CA ARG A 127 7.66 34.25 23.99
C ARG A 127 8.58 35.42 23.61
N LEU A 128 8.18 36.62 24.05
CA LEU A 128 8.97 37.83 23.93
C LEU A 128 9.42 38.27 25.32
N TYR A 129 10.61 38.84 25.46
CA TYR A 129 11.19 39.22 26.72
C TYR A 129 11.74 40.65 26.67
N SER A 130 11.63 41.38 27.80
CA SER A 130 12.20 42.71 27.97
C SER A 130 13.02 42.78 29.26
N PRO A 131 14.12 43.60 29.30
CA PRO A 131 14.97 43.80 30.48
C PRO A 131 14.38 44.80 31.48
N GLU A 132 13.18 45.33 31.18
CA GLU A 132 12.49 46.30 32.02
C GLU A 132 11.10 45.84 32.40
N PRO A 133 10.55 46.25 33.55
CA PRO A 133 9.14 46.05 33.83
C PRO A 133 8.31 46.72 32.76
N ARG A 134 7.52 45.92 32.03
CA ARG A 134 6.78 46.43 30.89
C ARG A 134 5.37 45.80 30.85
N ARG A 135 4.39 46.65 30.72
CA ARG A 135 3.06 46.25 30.27
C ARG A 135 3.05 46.24 28.75
N PHE A 136 2.93 45.07 28.18
CA PHE A 136 2.73 44.94 26.74
C PHE A 136 1.36 45.50 26.37
N ASP A 137 1.30 46.53 25.54
CA ASP A 137 0.06 47.10 25.02
C ASP A 137 -0.62 46.16 24.01
N GLU A 138 -1.85 46.50 23.63
CA GLU A 138 -2.62 45.69 22.68
C GLU A 138 -1.90 45.59 21.33
N ASP A 139 -1.18 46.63 20.90
CA ASP A 139 -0.45 46.63 19.64
C ASP A 139 0.71 45.62 19.67
N ALA A 140 1.47 45.57 20.73
CA ALA A 140 2.55 44.57 20.90
C ALA A 140 1.98 43.14 20.95
N ILE A 141 0.82 42.95 21.61
CA ILE A 141 0.14 41.66 21.68
C ILE A 141 -0.32 41.24 20.26
N GLN A 142 -0.93 42.12 19.49
CA GLN A 142 -1.39 41.80 18.12
C GLN A 142 -0.23 41.50 17.18
N LEU A 143 0.88 42.22 17.28
CA LEU A 143 2.11 41.92 16.52
C LEU A 143 2.68 40.57 16.92
N ALA A 144 2.76 40.25 18.22
CA ALA A 144 3.20 38.95 18.68
C ALA A 144 2.32 37.80 18.16
N ARG A 145 1.00 38.00 18.15
CA ARG A 145 0.04 37.03 17.57
C ARG A 145 0.24 36.87 16.05
N ALA A 146 0.48 37.98 15.33
CA ALA A 146 0.76 37.90 13.90
C ALA A 146 2.04 37.09 13.61
N VAL A 147 3.12 37.33 14.35
CA VAL A 147 4.35 36.54 14.22
C VAL A 147 4.10 35.08 14.60
N ALA A 148 3.41 34.82 15.71
CA ALA A 148 3.06 33.46 16.14
C ALA A 148 2.25 32.70 15.06
N SER A 149 1.31 33.39 14.40
CA SER A 149 0.56 32.84 13.27
C SER A 149 1.46 32.47 12.08
N GLN A 150 2.38 33.35 11.71
CA GLN A 150 3.36 33.08 10.64
C GLN A 150 4.29 31.90 11.00
N CYS A 151 4.75 31.82 12.24
CA CYS A 151 5.49 30.65 12.72
C CYS A 151 4.67 29.36 12.60
N ALA A 152 3.40 29.39 12.99
CA ALA A 152 2.50 28.25 12.88
C ALA A 152 2.31 27.78 11.43
N VAL A 153 2.14 28.70 10.50
CA VAL A 153 2.03 28.40 9.06
C VAL A 153 3.34 27.80 8.54
N ALA A 154 4.49 28.41 8.81
CA ALA A 154 5.80 27.92 8.38
C ALA A 154 6.08 26.50 8.85
N ILE A 155 5.83 26.23 10.15
CA ILE A 155 6.04 24.92 10.78
C ILE A 155 5.11 23.86 10.15
N THR A 156 3.84 24.20 10.00
CA THR A 156 2.86 23.26 9.44
C THR A 156 3.15 22.94 7.98
N ASN A 157 3.47 23.95 7.17
CA ASN A 157 3.84 23.73 5.77
C ASN A 157 5.08 22.85 5.64
N ALA A 158 6.12 23.09 6.44
CA ALA A 158 7.33 22.26 6.45
C ALA A 158 7.04 20.81 6.83
N ARG A 159 6.16 20.59 7.81
CA ARG A 159 5.73 19.24 8.22
C ARG A 159 4.96 18.53 7.11
N LEU A 160 3.96 19.19 6.53
CA LEU A 160 3.17 18.64 5.42
C LEU A 160 4.04 18.32 4.20
N TYR A 161 5.03 19.18 3.92
CA TYR A 161 5.97 18.96 2.83
C TYR A 161 6.86 17.72 3.08
N ALA A 162 7.37 17.57 4.31
CA ALA A 162 8.15 16.39 4.69
C ALA A 162 7.32 15.10 4.61
N GLU A 163 6.07 15.14 5.08
CA GLU A 163 5.13 14.01 4.98
C GLU A 163 4.82 13.65 3.51
N ALA A 164 4.63 14.66 2.65
CA ALA A 164 4.40 14.46 1.22
C ALA A 164 5.61 13.82 0.50
N ILE A 165 6.83 14.27 0.81
CA ILE A 165 8.06 13.68 0.25
C ILE A 165 8.19 12.20 0.68
N GLU A 166 7.98 11.91 1.97
CA GLU A 166 8.07 10.54 2.46
C GLU A 166 6.98 9.65 1.85
N GLY A 167 5.75 10.17 1.74
CA GLY A 167 4.68 9.48 1.03
C GLY A 167 5.01 9.18 -0.43
N ALA A 168 5.57 10.16 -1.15
CA ALA A 168 6.01 9.98 -2.53
C ALA A 168 7.16 8.95 -2.65
N ARG A 169 8.09 8.92 -1.69
CA ARG A 169 9.17 7.94 -1.64
C ARG A 169 8.64 6.53 -1.45
N VAL A 170 7.70 6.34 -0.52
CA VAL A 170 7.05 5.04 -0.29
C VAL A 170 6.28 4.59 -1.52
N ALA A 171 5.49 5.47 -2.15
CA ALA A 171 4.76 5.17 -3.38
C ALA A 171 5.69 4.72 -4.52
N GLU A 172 6.83 5.39 -4.70
CA GLU A 172 7.83 5.00 -5.72
C GLU A 172 8.44 3.62 -5.42
N GLN A 173 8.73 3.29 -4.15
CA GLN A 173 9.20 1.96 -3.77
C GLN A 173 8.17 0.87 -4.09
N MET A 174 6.86 1.14 -3.83
CA MET A 174 5.78 0.24 -4.18
C MET A 174 5.68 0.02 -5.69
N ARG A 175 5.77 1.09 -6.47
CA ARG A 175 5.77 1.03 -7.93
C ARG A 175 6.92 0.17 -8.48
N VAL A 176 8.12 0.32 -7.93
CA VAL A 176 9.30 -0.48 -8.33
C VAL A 176 9.09 -1.95 -7.96
N ALA A 177 8.61 -2.25 -6.75
CA ALA A 177 8.29 -3.62 -6.32
C ALA A 177 7.24 -4.27 -7.24
N GLY A 178 6.20 -3.53 -7.64
CA GLY A 178 5.19 -3.99 -8.59
C GLY A 178 5.75 -4.30 -9.98
N ILE A 179 6.73 -3.51 -10.47
CA ILE A 179 7.42 -3.83 -11.72
C ILE A 179 8.16 -5.17 -11.62
N ILE A 180 8.82 -5.44 -10.49
CA ILE A 180 9.53 -6.70 -10.25
C ILE A 180 8.53 -7.85 -10.18
N GLN A 181 7.43 -7.69 -9.43
CA GLN A 181 6.38 -8.70 -9.31
C GLN A 181 5.74 -9.05 -10.65
N ARG A 182 5.39 -8.05 -11.47
CA ARG A 182 4.84 -8.29 -12.82
C ARG A 182 5.76 -9.08 -13.74
N ARG A 183 7.08 -8.99 -13.56
CA ARG A 183 8.05 -9.84 -14.29
C ARG A 183 8.03 -11.30 -13.84
N MET A 184 7.53 -11.60 -12.65
CA MET A 184 7.39 -12.98 -12.20
C MET A 184 6.24 -13.68 -12.93
N ILE A 185 5.17 -12.97 -13.26
CA ILE A 185 4.01 -13.51 -13.99
C ILE A 185 4.37 -13.65 -15.47
N PRO A 186 4.13 -14.82 -16.10
CA PRO A 186 4.47 -15.04 -17.50
C PRO A 186 3.77 -14.06 -18.43
N GLN A 187 4.53 -13.32 -19.20
CA GLN A 187 3.99 -12.38 -20.21
C GLN A 187 3.52 -13.09 -21.49
N ARG A 188 3.94 -14.33 -21.69
CA ARG A 188 3.57 -15.17 -22.83
C ARG A 188 3.37 -16.61 -22.36
N ALA A 189 2.31 -17.22 -22.83
CA ALA A 189 2.11 -18.64 -22.63
C ALA A 189 3.15 -19.47 -23.43
N PRO A 190 3.56 -20.63 -22.91
CA PRO A 190 4.46 -21.52 -23.62
C PRO A 190 3.72 -22.14 -24.84
N SER A 191 4.46 -22.32 -25.96
CA SER A 191 3.94 -23.08 -27.09
C SER A 191 3.83 -24.56 -26.73
N MET A 192 2.66 -25.14 -26.88
CA MET A 192 2.37 -26.56 -26.65
C MET A 192 1.67 -27.16 -27.88
N PRO A 193 2.09 -28.33 -28.37
CA PRO A 193 1.38 -28.98 -29.48
C PRO A 193 -0.10 -29.23 -29.15
N GLY A 194 -0.99 -28.80 -30.03
CA GLY A 194 -2.44 -28.99 -29.87
C GLY A 194 -3.11 -28.09 -28.82
N LEU A 195 -2.44 -27.07 -28.31
CA LEU A 195 -3.02 -26.05 -27.42
C LEU A 195 -2.78 -24.65 -27.96
N ASP A 196 -3.81 -23.81 -27.89
CA ASP A 196 -3.76 -22.37 -28.04
C ASP A 196 -4.04 -21.74 -26.66
N ILE A 197 -3.10 -20.94 -26.14
CA ILE A 197 -3.14 -20.46 -24.77
C ILE A 197 -2.95 -18.95 -24.74
N ALA A 198 -3.84 -18.26 -24.05
CA ALA A 198 -3.72 -16.82 -23.77
C ALA A 198 -3.98 -16.55 -22.29
N ALA A 199 -3.29 -15.54 -21.75
CA ALA A 199 -3.47 -15.14 -20.38
C ALA A 199 -3.24 -13.63 -20.19
N THR A 200 -3.88 -13.06 -19.20
CA THR A 200 -3.69 -11.65 -18.83
C THR A 200 -3.83 -11.49 -17.33
N TYR A 201 -2.97 -10.64 -16.77
CA TYR A 201 -3.02 -10.18 -15.39
C TYR A 201 -3.16 -8.66 -15.37
N ILE A 202 -4.12 -8.15 -14.61
CA ILE A 202 -4.38 -6.72 -14.42
C ILE A 202 -4.44 -6.46 -12.92
N PRO A 203 -3.38 -5.92 -12.32
CA PRO A 203 -3.38 -5.62 -10.89
C PRO A 203 -4.30 -4.45 -10.55
N CYS A 204 -4.89 -4.49 -9.36
CA CYS A 204 -5.71 -3.41 -8.80
C CYS A 204 -4.84 -2.27 -8.26
N PHE A 205 -3.73 -2.62 -7.63
CA PHE A 205 -2.72 -1.70 -7.10
C PHE A 205 -1.36 -1.94 -7.78
N ASP A 206 -0.32 -1.28 -7.30
CA ASP A 206 1.05 -1.54 -7.78
C ASP A 206 1.48 -2.99 -7.55
N LEU A 207 1.04 -3.59 -6.42
CA LEU A 207 1.30 -4.96 -6.00
C LEU A 207 -0.03 -5.71 -5.83
N GLY A 208 -0.07 -6.99 -6.26
CA GLY A 208 -1.27 -7.83 -6.19
C GLY A 208 -1.03 -9.20 -5.55
N GLY A 209 -2.14 -9.84 -5.13
CA GLY A 209 -2.18 -11.19 -4.58
C GLY A 209 -2.35 -12.28 -5.63
N ASP A 210 -2.95 -11.94 -6.76
CA ASP A 210 -3.22 -12.85 -7.86
C ASP A 210 -1.96 -13.26 -8.62
N PHE A 211 -1.97 -14.47 -9.13
CA PHE A 211 -1.00 -14.92 -10.12
C PHE A 211 -1.52 -16.06 -10.98
N TYR A 212 -0.92 -16.23 -12.14
CA TYR A 212 -0.94 -17.48 -12.89
C TYR A 212 0.47 -17.85 -13.30
N ASP A 213 0.71 -19.14 -13.59
CA ASP A 213 1.99 -19.59 -14.12
C ASP A 213 1.83 -20.84 -14.99
N PHE A 214 2.85 -21.08 -15.83
CA PHE A 214 2.93 -22.18 -16.77
C PHE A 214 4.25 -22.92 -16.64
N PHE A 215 4.21 -24.26 -16.58
CA PHE A 215 5.43 -25.08 -16.53
C PHE A 215 5.33 -26.28 -17.45
N LYS A 216 6.25 -26.39 -18.40
CA LYS A 216 6.42 -27.63 -19.13
C LYS A 216 7.14 -28.66 -18.25
N ILE A 217 6.48 -29.75 -17.89
CA ILE A 217 7.06 -30.85 -17.12
C ILE A 217 7.46 -32.03 -18.02
N ALA A 218 6.99 -32.03 -19.29
CA ALA A 218 7.40 -32.91 -20.39
C ALA A 218 7.03 -32.24 -21.73
N GLU A 219 7.45 -32.80 -22.86
CA GLU A 219 7.11 -32.28 -24.19
C GLU A 219 5.59 -32.17 -24.43
N ASN A 220 4.85 -33.11 -23.89
CA ASN A 220 3.40 -33.23 -24.03
C ASN A 220 2.62 -32.89 -22.76
N ARG A 221 3.28 -32.35 -21.71
CA ARG A 221 2.66 -32.05 -20.41
C ARG A 221 2.92 -30.64 -19.95
N LEU A 222 1.84 -29.93 -19.70
CA LEU A 222 1.84 -28.55 -19.20
C LEU A 222 1.13 -28.48 -17.86
N VAL A 223 1.78 -27.86 -16.87
CA VAL A 223 1.12 -27.40 -15.64
C VAL A 223 0.61 -25.98 -15.89
N VAL A 224 -0.63 -25.75 -15.55
CA VAL A 224 -1.27 -24.44 -15.50
C VAL A 224 -1.74 -24.21 -14.07
N VAL A 225 -1.37 -23.09 -13.49
CA VAL A 225 -1.75 -22.71 -12.12
C VAL A 225 -2.34 -21.31 -12.17
N ILE A 226 -3.41 -21.11 -11.42
CA ILE A 226 -3.95 -19.81 -11.11
C ILE A 226 -4.28 -19.77 -9.62
N GLY A 227 -4.01 -18.66 -8.95
CA GLY A 227 -4.27 -18.52 -7.52
C GLY A 227 -4.45 -17.08 -7.12
N ASP A 228 -5.11 -16.90 -6.00
CA ASP A 228 -5.37 -15.63 -5.36
C ASP A 228 -5.07 -15.75 -3.86
N VAL A 229 -4.28 -14.81 -3.36
CA VAL A 229 -3.88 -14.71 -1.96
C VAL A 229 -4.81 -13.75 -1.24
N MET A 230 -5.44 -14.18 -0.19
CA MET A 230 -6.28 -13.35 0.67
C MET A 230 -5.59 -12.04 1.04
N GLY A 231 -6.29 -10.91 0.85
CA GLY A 231 -5.81 -9.57 1.17
C GLY A 231 -5.15 -8.88 -0.01
N LYS A 232 -4.57 -7.68 0.22
CA LYS A 232 -4.04 -6.82 -0.84
C LYS A 232 -2.72 -6.18 -0.44
N GLY A 233 -2.01 -5.63 -1.42
CA GLY A 233 -0.77 -4.90 -1.21
C GLY A 233 0.42 -5.80 -0.87
N ILE A 234 1.32 -5.31 -0.01
CA ILE A 234 2.60 -5.96 0.27
C ILE A 234 2.46 -7.37 0.84
N PRO A 235 1.63 -7.64 1.88
CA PRO A 235 1.53 -8.97 2.46
C PRO A 235 1.10 -10.02 1.44
N ALA A 236 0.03 -9.75 0.69
CA ALA A 236 -0.47 -10.64 -0.36
C ALA A 236 0.57 -10.87 -1.46
N ALA A 237 1.27 -9.81 -1.90
CA ALA A 237 2.30 -9.89 -2.92
C ALA A 237 3.51 -10.74 -2.51
N LEU A 238 3.93 -10.67 -1.24
CA LEU A 238 5.02 -11.51 -0.70
C LEU A 238 4.61 -12.98 -0.63
N MET A 239 3.42 -13.25 -0.11
CA MET A 239 2.90 -14.61 -0.01
C MET A 239 2.69 -15.24 -1.40
N MET A 240 2.16 -14.49 -2.37
CA MET A 240 2.05 -14.89 -3.76
C MET A 240 3.42 -15.27 -4.35
N SER A 241 4.44 -14.45 -4.11
CA SER A 241 5.80 -14.70 -4.60
C SER A 241 6.40 -15.96 -3.99
N CYS A 242 6.17 -16.21 -2.70
CA CYS A 242 6.59 -17.41 -1.99
C CYS A 242 5.89 -18.67 -2.56
N LEU A 243 4.57 -18.64 -2.66
CA LEU A 243 3.77 -19.76 -3.21
C LEU A 243 4.19 -20.08 -4.65
N ARG A 244 4.31 -19.05 -5.51
CA ARG A 244 4.73 -19.23 -6.88
C ARG A 244 6.14 -19.88 -6.99
N GLY A 245 7.07 -19.45 -6.12
CA GLY A 245 8.40 -20.07 -6.01
C GLY A 245 8.33 -21.55 -5.65
N ALA A 246 7.49 -21.90 -4.68
CA ALA A 246 7.26 -23.29 -4.27
C ALA A 246 6.63 -24.14 -5.40
N VAL A 247 5.60 -23.63 -6.07
CA VAL A 247 4.97 -24.28 -7.23
C VAL A 247 6.02 -24.62 -8.29
N ARG A 248 6.91 -23.67 -8.62
CA ARG A 248 8.01 -23.87 -9.58
C ARG A 248 8.99 -24.96 -9.11
N ALA A 249 9.41 -24.92 -7.86
CA ALA A 249 10.33 -25.90 -7.31
C ALA A 249 9.77 -27.34 -7.37
N TYR A 250 8.48 -27.49 -7.10
CA TYR A 250 7.81 -28.79 -7.19
C TYR A 250 7.62 -29.26 -8.63
N ALA A 251 7.32 -28.36 -9.57
CA ALA A 251 7.23 -28.69 -10.99
C ALA A 251 8.60 -29.12 -11.56
N ASP A 252 9.69 -28.44 -11.20
CA ASP A 252 11.06 -28.80 -11.61
C ASP A 252 11.51 -30.12 -10.97
N SER A 253 11.17 -30.40 -9.73
CA SER A 253 11.39 -31.68 -9.07
C SER A 253 10.69 -32.83 -9.79
N ALA A 254 9.44 -32.62 -10.22
CA ALA A 254 8.69 -33.60 -11.02
C ALA A 254 9.35 -33.87 -12.39
N ARG A 255 9.90 -32.85 -13.03
CA ARG A 255 10.66 -32.96 -14.28
C ARG A 255 11.95 -33.74 -14.10
N SER A 256 12.73 -33.44 -13.07
CA SER A 256 14.02 -34.07 -12.77
C SER A 256 13.88 -35.54 -12.39
N SER A 257 12.89 -35.88 -11.55
CA SER A 257 12.59 -37.26 -11.17
C SER A 257 12.23 -38.12 -12.37
N ARG A 258 11.55 -37.59 -13.38
CA ARG A 258 11.22 -38.31 -14.62
C ARG A 258 12.42 -38.48 -15.57
N ALA A 259 13.33 -37.52 -15.61
CA ALA A 259 14.56 -37.66 -16.36
C ALA A 259 15.45 -38.82 -15.81
N ALA A 260 15.48 -38.97 -14.48
CA ALA A 260 16.15 -40.07 -13.80
C ALA A 260 15.42 -41.42 -13.96
N HIS A 261 14.09 -41.45 -14.15
CA HIS A 261 13.28 -42.65 -14.31
C HIS A 261 13.04 -43.11 -15.76
N LYS A 262 13.58 -42.38 -16.78
CA LYS A 262 13.53 -42.85 -18.17
C LYS A 262 14.27 -44.18 -18.40
N ALA A 263 15.02 -44.65 -17.40
CA ALA A 263 15.68 -45.97 -17.47
C ALA A 263 14.77 -47.13 -17.06
N HIS A 264 13.71 -46.93 -16.24
CA HIS A 264 12.80 -48.02 -15.83
C HIS A 264 11.44 -47.49 -15.41
N GLN A 265 10.41 -47.87 -16.17
CA GLN A 265 8.96 -48.00 -15.83
C GLN A 265 8.03 -46.77 -15.71
N ALA A 266 6.88 -46.97 -16.38
CA ALA A 266 5.52 -46.41 -16.23
C ALA A 266 5.34 -44.89 -16.07
N PRO A 267 4.47 -44.24 -16.90
CA PRO A 267 4.12 -42.86 -16.74
C PRO A 267 3.43 -42.66 -15.39
N GLY A 268 4.08 -41.93 -14.47
CA GLY A 268 3.47 -41.58 -13.20
C GLY A 268 2.08 -40.97 -13.43
N ASN A 269 1.07 -41.47 -12.70
CA ASN A 269 -0.32 -41.04 -12.76
C ASN A 269 -0.39 -39.54 -12.42
N ASP A 270 -0.97 -38.72 -13.31
CA ASP A 270 -1.10 -37.28 -13.10
C ASP A 270 -1.91 -36.95 -11.84
N LYS A 271 -2.86 -37.79 -11.43
CA LYS A 271 -3.55 -37.69 -10.15
C LYS A 271 -2.56 -37.69 -8.97
N THR A 272 -1.61 -38.63 -8.98
CA THR A 272 -0.60 -38.71 -7.91
C THR A 272 0.34 -37.48 -7.93
N LEU A 273 0.66 -36.94 -9.11
CA LEU A 273 1.48 -35.75 -9.23
C LEU A 273 0.77 -34.53 -8.67
N VAL A 274 -0.49 -34.28 -9.08
CA VAL A 274 -1.32 -33.17 -8.59
C VAL A 274 -1.52 -33.30 -7.07
N GLY A 275 -1.93 -34.46 -6.57
CA GLY A 275 -2.16 -34.67 -5.14
C GLY A 275 -0.92 -34.43 -4.27
N LYS A 276 0.26 -34.94 -4.73
CA LYS A 276 1.53 -34.67 -4.04
C LYS A 276 1.92 -33.20 -4.06
N ALA A 277 1.71 -32.49 -5.18
CA ALA A 277 2.01 -31.08 -5.28
C ALA A 277 1.13 -30.27 -4.31
N ILE A 278 -0.19 -30.48 -4.35
CA ILE A 278 -1.15 -29.78 -3.48
C ILE A 278 -0.88 -30.05 -2.00
N GLY A 279 -0.69 -31.31 -1.58
CA GLY A 279 -0.40 -31.64 -0.18
C GLY A 279 0.87 -30.95 0.35
N LYS A 280 1.92 -30.85 -0.47
CA LYS A 280 3.15 -30.15 -0.09
C LYS A 280 2.95 -28.63 -0.05
N LEU A 281 2.26 -28.06 -1.03
CA LEU A 281 1.95 -26.63 -1.07
C LEU A 281 1.09 -26.23 0.13
N ASN A 282 0.06 -27.03 0.45
CA ASN A 282 -0.79 -26.78 1.61
C ASN A 282 0.01 -26.77 2.92
N LYS A 283 0.84 -27.79 3.16
CA LYS A 283 1.69 -27.84 4.38
C LYS A 283 2.65 -26.64 4.47
N MET A 284 3.22 -26.20 3.36
CA MET A 284 4.06 -25.00 3.33
C MET A 284 3.24 -23.76 3.68
N VAL A 285 2.10 -23.55 3.02
CA VAL A 285 1.24 -22.39 3.24
C VAL A 285 0.72 -22.33 4.68
N CYS A 286 0.31 -23.47 5.26
CA CYS A 286 -0.08 -23.55 6.69
C CYS A 286 1.05 -23.16 7.65
N GLY A 287 2.32 -23.35 7.26
CA GLY A 287 3.47 -22.91 8.07
C GLY A 287 3.76 -21.42 8.01
N GLU A 288 3.28 -20.72 6.98
CA GLU A 288 3.55 -19.30 6.74
C GLU A 288 2.33 -18.39 7.02
N CYS A 289 1.11 -18.90 6.85
CA CYS A 289 -0.14 -18.18 7.11
C CYS A 289 -0.42 -18.03 8.61
N ARG A 290 -0.96 -16.87 8.99
CA ARG A 290 -1.54 -16.63 10.31
C ARG A 290 -3.03 -17.01 10.32
N ASP A 291 -3.61 -17.04 11.53
CA ASP A 291 -5.04 -17.29 11.69
C ASP A 291 -5.88 -16.33 10.82
N GLY A 292 -6.70 -16.93 9.96
CA GLY A 292 -7.56 -16.19 9.03
C GLY A 292 -6.93 -15.86 7.67
N GLU A 293 -5.64 -16.12 7.46
CA GLU A 293 -5.00 -15.99 6.15
C GLU A 293 -5.12 -17.33 5.38
N PHE A 294 -5.40 -17.25 4.09
CA PHE A 294 -5.51 -18.41 3.21
C PHE A 294 -5.19 -18.03 1.76
N ILE A 295 -5.02 -19.05 0.93
CA ILE A 295 -4.79 -18.88 -0.50
C ILE A 295 -5.75 -19.79 -1.26
N THR A 296 -6.41 -19.24 -2.28
CA THR A 296 -7.15 -20.04 -3.24
C THR A 296 -6.23 -20.44 -4.39
N LEU A 297 -6.29 -21.70 -4.84
CA LEU A 297 -5.42 -22.19 -5.91
C LEU A 297 -6.17 -23.18 -6.80
N PHE A 298 -6.04 -23.02 -8.11
CA PHE A 298 -6.42 -24.04 -9.08
C PHE A 298 -5.16 -24.58 -9.76
N TYR A 299 -4.85 -25.85 -9.52
CA TYR A 299 -3.67 -26.52 -10.05
C TYR A 299 -4.06 -27.55 -11.10
N THR A 300 -3.48 -27.49 -12.29
CA THR A 300 -3.88 -28.30 -13.43
C THR A 300 -2.66 -28.89 -14.14
N VAL A 301 -2.76 -30.16 -14.55
CA VAL A 301 -1.85 -30.81 -15.50
C VAL A 301 -2.62 -31.14 -16.75
N ILE A 302 -2.19 -30.61 -17.90
CA ILE A 302 -2.73 -30.91 -19.22
C ILE A 302 -1.76 -31.84 -19.93
N ASP A 303 -2.22 -33.04 -20.28
CA ASP A 303 -1.47 -34.02 -21.09
C ASP A 303 -2.05 -34.02 -22.52
N THR A 304 -1.27 -33.45 -23.46
CA THR A 304 -1.72 -33.30 -24.86
C THR A 304 -1.69 -34.61 -25.64
N GLU A 305 -0.85 -35.59 -25.21
CA GLU A 305 -0.77 -36.91 -25.83
C GLU A 305 -1.98 -37.78 -25.41
N LYS A 306 -2.23 -37.83 -24.09
CA LYS A 306 -3.38 -38.57 -23.52
C LYS A 306 -4.69 -37.84 -23.72
N ARG A 307 -4.64 -36.59 -24.08
CA ARG A 307 -5.82 -35.71 -24.19
C ARG A 307 -6.60 -35.68 -22.89
N THR A 308 -5.95 -35.34 -21.79
CA THR A 308 -6.57 -35.28 -20.45
C THR A 308 -6.18 -34.00 -19.71
N ILE A 309 -7.10 -33.52 -18.88
CA ILE A 309 -6.88 -32.48 -17.90
C ILE A 309 -7.05 -33.10 -16.52
N THR A 310 -6.01 -33.11 -15.70
CA THR A 310 -6.04 -33.54 -14.30
C THR A 310 -5.86 -32.32 -13.43
N TYR A 311 -6.76 -32.09 -12.48
CA TYR A 311 -6.82 -30.85 -11.72
C TYR A 311 -7.24 -31.01 -10.27
N CYS A 312 -6.99 -29.97 -9.47
CA CYS A 312 -7.48 -29.80 -8.13
C CYS A 312 -7.81 -28.32 -7.88
N SER A 313 -9.01 -28.04 -7.38
CA SER A 313 -9.42 -26.72 -6.89
C SER A 313 -9.24 -26.66 -5.37
N CYS A 314 -8.39 -25.76 -4.89
CA CYS A 314 -8.22 -25.49 -3.48
C CYS A 314 -9.01 -24.23 -3.12
N GLY A 315 -10.34 -24.35 -3.05
CA GLY A 315 -11.25 -23.25 -2.76
C GLY A 315 -11.25 -22.10 -3.78
N HIS A 316 -10.68 -22.32 -4.96
CA HIS A 316 -10.62 -21.32 -6.02
C HIS A 316 -11.90 -21.29 -6.84
N GLU A 317 -12.17 -20.16 -7.53
CA GLU A 317 -13.31 -20.03 -8.43
C GLU A 317 -13.39 -21.21 -9.43
N PRO A 318 -14.59 -21.78 -9.67
CA PRO A 318 -14.74 -22.93 -10.54
C PRO A 318 -14.27 -22.62 -11.97
N THR A 319 -13.22 -23.30 -12.42
CA THR A 319 -12.75 -23.26 -13.79
C THR A 319 -13.84 -23.79 -14.72
N ALA A 320 -14.15 -23.09 -15.80
CA ALA A 320 -15.20 -23.46 -16.72
C ALA A 320 -14.65 -24.18 -17.96
N LEU A 321 -15.16 -25.36 -18.26
CA LEU A 321 -14.99 -26.04 -19.55
C LEU A 321 -16.18 -25.71 -20.44
N ILE A 322 -15.92 -25.08 -21.57
CA ILE A 322 -16.91 -24.78 -22.60
C ILE A 322 -16.67 -25.76 -23.77
N ARG A 323 -17.65 -26.63 -24.01
CA ARG A 323 -17.63 -27.70 -25.02
C ARG A 323 -18.93 -27.71 -25.82
N ALA A 324 -18.87 -27.49 -27.10
CA ALA A 324 -20.05 -27.48 -27.98
C ALA A 324 -21.20 -26.61 -27.42
N GLY A 325 -20.85 -25.42 -26.88
CA GLY A 325 -21.81 -24.50 -26.30
C GLY A 325 -22.37 -24.87 -24.93
N GLN A 326 -21.94 -25.99 -24.34
CA GLN A 326 -22.25 -26.36 -22.96
C GLN A 326 -21.13 -25.97 -22.02
N ILE A 327 -21.48 -25.54 -20.79
CA ILE A 327 -20.55 -25.15 -19.77
C ILE A 327 -20.58 -26.19 -18.67
N THR A 328 -19.40 -26.68 -18.28
CA THR A 328 -19.20 -27.63 -17.17
C THR A 328 -18.19 -27.05 -16.20
N ASP A 329 -18.53 -27.01 -14.93
CA ASP A 329 -17.63 -26.53 -13.89
C ASP A 329 -16.66 -27.60 -13.44
N LEU A 330 -15.38 -27.28 -13.39
CA LEU A 330 -14.32 -28.12 -12.84
C LEU A 330 -14.13 -27.74 -11.37
N HIS A 331 -14.84 -28.43 -10.46
CA HIS A 331 -14.93 -28.06 -9.04
C HIS A 331 -14.33 -29.06 -8.08
N LYS A 332 -13.80 -30.22 -8.58
CA LYS A 332 -13.17 -31.21 -7.68
C LYS A 332 -11.92 -30.62 -7.02
N GLY A 333 -11.82 -30.83 -5.71
CA GLY A 333 -10.75 -30.27 -4.90
C GLY A 333 -11.03 -30.39 -3.42
N GLY A 334 -10.81 -29.33 -2.67
CA GLY A 334 -11.00 -29.29 -1.22
C GLY A 334 -10.93 -27.86 -0.67
N LEU A 335 -10.52 -27.75 0.59
CA LEU A 335 -10.37 -26.48 1.28
C LEU A 335 -9.33 -25.58 0.61
N VAL A 336 -9.39 -24.28 0.89
CA VAL A 336 -8.32 -23.32 0.58
C VAL A 336 -7.01 -23.75 1.22
N LEU A 337 -5.88 -23.36 0.66
CA LEU A 337 -4.57 -23.63 1.25
C LEU A 337 -4.35 -22.74 2.48
N GLY A 338 -3.69 -23.30 3.51
CA GLY A 338 -3.28 -22.53 4.69
C GLY A 338 -4.17 -22.68 5.91
N VAL A 339 -5.30 -23.41 5.82
CA VAL A 339 -6.26 -23.57 6.93
C VAL A 339 -6.02 -24.86 7.74
N ASP A 340 -5.88 -25.99 7.06
CA ASP A 340 -5.67 -27.29 7.71
C ASP A 340 -4.55 -28.06 7.00
N PRO A 341 -3.40 -28.32 7.64
CA PRO A 341 -2.26 -29.01 7.04
C PRO A 341 -2.55 -30.47 6.65
N GLU A 342 -3.58 -31.08 7.22
CA GLU A 342 -4.01 -32.45 6.93
C GLU A 342 -5.25 -32.51 6.02
N ALA A 343 -5.63 -31.34 5.39
CA ALA A 343 -6.75 -31.29 4.48
C ALA A 343 -6.60 -32.30 3.31
N GLU A 344 -7.69 -33.00 3.01
CA GLU A 344 -7.77 -33.92 1.88
C GLU A 344 -8.32 -33.22 0.63
N TYR A 345 -7.80 -33.59 -0.54
CA TYR A 345 -8.15 -32.97 -1.81
C TYR A 345 -8.59 -34.00 -2.84
N GLU A 346 -9.78 -33.85 -3.38
CA GLU A 346 -10.27 -34.70 -4.48
C GLU A 346 -9.62 -34.26 -5.81
N ILE A 347 -9.00 -35.20 -6.54
CA ILE A 347 -8.37 -34.93 -7.82
C ILE A 347 -9.32 -35.29 -8.96
N GLY A 348 -9.69 -34.26 -9.74
CA GLY A 348 -10.49 -34.43 -10.94
C GLY A 348 -9.66 -34.81 -12.17
N THR A 349 -10.24 -35.58 -13.06
CA THR A 349 -9.68 -35.82 -14.42
C THR A 349 -10.81 -35.82 -15.42
N ILE A 350 -10.62 -35.09 -16.51
CA ILE A 350 -11.54 -35.04 -17.65
C ILE A 350 -10.78 -35.31 -18.94
N GLU A 351 -11.48 -35.81 -19.93
CA GLU A 351 -10.98 -35.92 -21.30
C GLU A 351 -10.99 -34.53 -21.96
N LEU A 352 -9.94 -34.18 -22.70
CA LEU A 352 -9.82 -32.97 -23.51
C LEU A 352 -10.17 -33.29 -24.95
N LYS A 353 -11.25 -32.68 -25.48
CA LYS A 353 -11.70 -32.84 -26.86
C LYS A 353 -11.31 -31.66 -27.74
N ASP A 354 -11.38 -31.87 -29.04
CA ASP A 354 -11.15 -30.80 -30.03
C ASP A 354 -12.12 -29.65 -29.80
N ASN A 355 -11.63 -28.42 -29.92
CA ASN A 355 -12.36 -27.17 -29.71
C ASN A 355 -12.82 -26.91 -28.28
N ASP A 356 -12.43 -27.74 -27.32
CA ASP A 356 -12.65 -27.40 -25.92
C ASP A 356 -11.98 -26.06 -25.57
N CYS A 357 -12.74 -25.21 -24.84
CA CYS A 357 -12.22 -23.96 -24.30
C CYS A 357 -12.30 -24.04 -22.77
N VAL A 358 -11.15 -23.97 -22.12
CA VAL A 358 -11.03 -24.00 -20.65
C VAL A 358 -10.69 -22.61 -20.15
N LEU A 359 -11.52 -22.06 -19.27
CA LEU A 359 -11.43 -20.71 -18.73
C LEU A 359 -11.11 -20.77 -17.25
N PHE A 360 -9.93 -20.30 -16.88
CA PHE A 360 -9.50 -20.06 -15.50
C PHE A 360 -9.55 -18.56 -15.23
N TYR A 361 -10.00 -18.16 -14.05
CA TYR A 361 -10.11 -16.73 -13.69
C TYR A 361 -10.14 -16.57 -12.17
N THR A 362 -9.77 -15.38 -11.68
CA THR A 362 -9.89 -14.97 -10.29
C THR A 362 -11.18 -14.15 -10.08
N ASP A 363 -11.61 -14.01 -8.84
CA ASP A 363 -12.85 -13.35 -8.45
C ASP A 363 -12.90 -11.88 -8.88
N GLY A 364 -11.75 -11.14 -8.88
CA GLY A 364 -11.71 -9.76 -9.35
C GLY A 364 -12.15 -9.57 -10.82
N LEU A 365 -12.26 -10.66 -11.60
CA LEU A 365 -12.87 -10.59 -12.93
C LEU A 365 -14.39 -10.46 -12.82
N ILE A 366 -15.03 -11.21 -11.92
CA ILE A 366 -16.48 -11.26 -11.75
C ILE A 366 -17.01 -10.22 -10.77
N ASP A 367 -16.22 -9.84 -9.78
CA ASP A 367 -16.55 -8.83 -8.76
C ASP A 367 -16.33 -7.39 -9.24
N ALA A 368 -15.97 -7.22 -10.49
CA ALA A 368 -15.87 -5.91 -11.10
C ALA A 368 -17.22 -5.18 -11.08
N ALA A 369 -17.30 -4.05 -10.37
CA ALA A 369 -18.51 -3.29 -10.17
C ALA A 369 -18.61 -2.06 -11.09
N ASN A 370 -19.83 -1.67 -11.48
CA ASN A 370 -20.13 -0.42 -12.14
C ASN A 370 -20.37 0.70 -11.09
N PHE A 371 -20.63 1.95 -11.54
CA PHE A 371 -20.94 3.05 -10.64
C PHE A 371 -22.26 2.91 -9.86
N ALA A 372 -23.17 2.04 -10.28
CA ALA A 372 -24.39 1.73 -9.55
C ALA A 372 -24.16 0.68 -8.45
N GLY A 373 -22.95 0.10 -8.36
CA GLY A 373 -22.62 -0.97 -7.42
C GLY A 373 -23.00 -2.37 -7.91
N ASP A 374 -23.48 -2.53 -9.17
CA ASP A 374 -23.77 -3.85 -9.73
C ASP A 374 -22.48 -4.55 -10.11
N PHE A 375 -22.35 -5.84 -9.76
CA PHE A 375 -21.24 -6.68 -10.19
C PHE A 375 -21.44 -7.19 -11.62
N TRP A 376 -20.34 -7.34 -12.37
CA TRP A 376 -20.36 -7.97 -13.68
C TRP A 376 -20.86 -9.40 -13.61
N GLY A 377 -20.35 -10.15 -12.66
CA GLY A 377 -20.85 -11.44 -12.24
C GLY A 377 -20.45 -12.58 -13.18
N ARG A 378 -20.47 -13.79 -12.61
CA ARG A 378 -20.06 -15.03 -13.28
C ARG A 378 -20.91 -15.36 -14.50
N GLN A 379 -22.21 -15.09 -14.46
CA GLN A 379 -23.12 -15.39 -15.58
C GLN A 379 -22.69 -14.64 -16.85
N ARG A 380 -22.45 -13.33 -16.76
CA ARG A 380 -22.00 -12.52 -17.92
C ARG A 380 -20.64 -12.94 -18.43
N LEU A 381 -19.73 -13.35 -17.52
CA LEU A 381 -18.44 -13.92 -17.90
C LEU A 381 -18.62 -15.16 -18.78
N LEU A 382 -19.40 -16.13 -18.31
CA LEU A 382 -19.59 -17.41 -18.99
C LEU A 382 -20.34 -17.27 -20.30
N GLU A 383 -21.38 -16.41 -20.36
CA GLU A 383 -22.11 -16.10 -21.59
C GLU A 383 -21.17 -15.43 -22.62
N THR A 384 -20.32 -14.49 -22.19
CA THR A 384 -19.35 -13.86 -23.07
C THR A 384 -18.33 -14.87 -23.57
N ALA A 385 -17.73 -15.66 -22.70
CA ALA A 385 -16.76 -16.68 -23.07
C ALA A 385 -17.35 -17.71 -24.06
N LYS A 386 -18.58 -18.15 -23.80
CA LYS A 386 -19.33 -19.05 -24.70
C LYS A 386 -19.53 -18.44 -26.09
N GLY A 387 -19.88 -17.15 -26.17
CA GLY A 387 -20.10 -16.46 -27.44
C GLY A 387 -18.86 -16.37 -28.35
N PHE A 388 -17.66 -16.52 -27.76
CA PHE A 388 -16.38 -16.45 -28.48
C PHE A 388 -15.58 -17.76 -28.38
N ALA A 389 -16.17 -18.85 -27.86
CA ALA A 389 -15.46 -20.10 -27.61
C ALA A 389 -14.86 -20.76 -28.87
N GLU A 390 -15.33 -20.43 -30.04
CA GLU A 390 -14.80 -20.92 -31.33
C GLU A 390 -13.56 -20.14 -31.80
N ASP A 391 -13.35 -18.92 -31.28
CA ASP A 391 -12.25 -18.05 -31.65
C ASP A 391 -10.92 -18.50 -31.00
N SER A 392 -9.79 -17.83 -31.34
CA SER A 392 -8.51 -18.05 -30.69
C SER A 392 -8.56 -17.69 -29.20
N ALA A 393 -7.72 -18.32 -28.38
CA ALA A 393 -7.62 -18.03 -26.95
C ALA A 393 -7.42 -16.53 -26.67
N GLU A 394 -6.57 -15.87 -27.47
CA GLU A 394 -6.32 -14.43 -27.37
C GLU A 394 -7.59 -13.62 -27.64
N HIS A 395 -8.39 -14.01 -28.62
CA HIS A 395 -9.63 -13.32 -28.97
C HIS A 395 -10.70 -13.48 -27.89
N VAL A 396 -10.80 -14.67 -27.27
CA VAL A 396 -11.66 -14.92 -26.11
C VAL A 396 -11.29 -13.97 -24.96
N VAL A 397 -10.03 -13.93 -24.55
CA VAL A 397 -9.53 -13.05 -23.49
C VAL A 397 -9.83 -11.58 -23.79
N LYS A 398 -9.50 -11.11 -24.99
CA LYS A 398 -9.76 -9.71 -25.42
C LYS A 398 -11.24 -9.34 -25.35
N ASN A 399 -12.12 -10.23 -25.79
CA ASN A 399 -13.57 -9.97 -25.75
C ASN A 399 -14.11 -9.97 -24.32
N ILE A 400 -13.72 -10.91 -23.47
CA ILE A 400 -14.10 -10.92 -22.06
C ILE A 400 -13.72 -9.58 -21.40
N LEU A 401 -12.48 -9.15 -21.54
CA LEU A 401 -12.01 -7.89 -20.95
C LEU A 401 -12.72 -6.66 -21.56
N ARG A 402 -13.02 -6.69 -22.86
CA ARG A 402 -13.77 -5.61 -23.54
C ARG A 402 -15.20 -5.48 -23.02
N TYR A 403 -15.93 -6.59 -22.85
CA TYR A 403 -17.29 -6.60 -22.33
C TYR A 403 -17.35 -6.20 -20.86
N ARG A 404 -16.42 -6.72 -20.03
CA ARG A 404 -16.24 -6.28 -18.65
C ARG A 404 -16.02 -4.77 -18.58
N ARG A 405 -15.07 -4.22 -19.36
CA ARG A 405 -14.77 -2.79 -19.38
C ARG A 405 -15.97 -1.93 -19.79
N ARG A 406 -16.77 -2.39 -20.74
CA ARG A 406 -18.02 -1.70 -21.14
C ARG A 406 -19.02 -1.65 -20.01
N PHE A 407 -19.13 -2.71 -19.22
CA PHE A 407 -20.04 -2.79 -18.09
C PHE A 407 -19.57 -1.91 -16.91
N VAL A 408 -18.30 -2.00 -16.56
CA VAL A 408 -17.70 -1.25 -15.44
C VAL A 408 -17.60 0.26 -15.75
N GLY A 409 -17.37 0.62 -17.01
CA GLY A 409 -17.17 2.02 -17.42
C GLY A 409 -15.91 2.61 -16.84
N LEU A 410 -16.06 3.75 -16.11
CA LEU A 410 -14.98 4.48 -15.45
C LEU A 410 -14.87 4.18 -13.95
N ALA A 411 -15.64 3.22 -13.41
CA ALA A 411 -15.50 2.83 -12.01
C ALA A 411 -14.10 2.22 -11.76
N SER A 412 -13.56 2.49 -10.57
CA SER A 412 -12.25 1.99 -10.18
C SER A 412 -12.25 0.47 -10.05
N GLN A 413 -11.16 -0.16 -10.43
CA GLN A 413 -10.95 -1.58 -10.19
C GLN A 413 -10.76 -1.82 -8.70
N ILE A 414 -11.47 -2.79 -8.14
CA ILE A 414 -11.50 -3.08 -6.70
C ILE A 414 -10.64 -4.28 -6.32
N ASP A 415 -10.33 -5.17 -7.28
CA ASP A 415 -9.47 -6.35 -7.05
C ASP A 415 -8.59 -6.68 -8.25
N ASP A 416 -7.54 -7.48 -8.01
CA ASP A 416 -6.69 -8.02 -9.06
C ASP A 416 -7.52 -8.86 -10.03
N THR A 417 -7.10 -8.94 -11.27
CA THR A 417 -7.83 -9.70 -12.30
C THR A 417 -6.86 -10.58 -13.05
N SER A 418 -7.01 -11.88 -12.89
CA SER A 418 -6.27 -12.89 -13.65
C SER A 418 -7.20 -13.69 -14.52
N ILE A 419 -6.80 -13.94 -15.75
CA ILE A 419 -7.55 -14.79 -16.69
C ILE A 419 -6.57 -15.62 -17.52
N VAL A 420 -6.87 -16.91 -17.64
CA VAL A 420 -6.16 -17.84 -18.53
C VAL A 420 -7.20 -18.60 -19.35
N VAL A 421 -6.99 -18.62 -20.66
CA VAL A 421 -7.82 -19.41 -21.59
C VAL A 421 -6.91 -20.43 -22.27
N VAL A 422 -7.32 -21.70 -22.23
CA VAL A 422 -6.65 -22.80 -22.92
C VAL A 422 -7.65 -23.42 -23.90
N LYS A 423 -7.30 -23.41 -25.16
CA LYS A 423 -8.08 -24.07 -26.22
C LYS A 423 -7.39 -25.31 -26.75
N ALA A 424 -8.16 -26.38 -26.89
CA ALA A 424 -7.67 -27.60 -27.52
C ALA A 424 -7.82 -27.50 -29.04
N GLY A 425 -6.70 -27.54 -29.75
CA GLY A 425 -6.67 -27.68 -31.21
C GLY A 425 -6.96 -29.12 -31.66
N ALA A 426 -7.22 -29.28 -32.97
CA ALA A 426 -7.35 -30.59 -33.58
C ALA A 426 -6.05 -31.42 -33.32
N LYS A 427 -6.24 -32.73 -33.12
CA LYS A 427 -5.09 -33.65 -32.98
C LYS A 427 -4.25 -33.52 -34.28
N ALA A 428 -2.96 -33.11 -34.10
CA ALA A 428 -2.05 -33.14 -35.24
C ALA A 428 -2.13 -34.53 -35.87
N ALA A 429 -2.50 -34.61 -37.15
CA ALA A 429 -2.54 -35.86 -37.86
C ALA A 429 -1.12 -36.49 -37.69
N ALA A 430 -1.07 -37.73 -37.15
CA ALA A 430 0.17 -38.47 -37.10
C ALA A 430 0.68 -38.54 -38.54
N ASN A 431 1.78 -37.91 -38.84
CA ASN A 431 2.48 -38.11 -40.12
C ASN A 431 2.81 -39.60 -40.21
N PRO A 432 2.41 -40.26 -41.31
CA PRO A 432 2.59 -41.69 -41.47
C PRO A 432 4.07 -42.09 -41.52
#